data_1e685c373f124158ae4b081823e8a948
#
_entry.id   1e685c373f124158ae4b081823e8a948
#
_cell.length_a   1.000
_cell.length_b   1.000
_cell.length_c   1.000
_cell.angle_alpha   90.00
_cell.angle_beta   90.00
_cell.angle_gamma   90.00
#
_symmetry.space_group_name_H-M   'P 1'
#
loop_
_entity.id
_entity.type
_entity.pdbx_description
1 polymer ?
#
loop_
_entity_poly.entity_id
_entity_poly.type
_entity_poly.pdbx_seq_one_letter_code
_entity_poly.pdbx_strand_id
1 'polypeptide(L)'
;MNLGIRAILYIARKWKKTLLLFFLLVFIVTLVLSGLAIADAQEEQSEELRGVTGASFTVNANNGYTLQPVTEEMIEEITAIDGVESYNTSQYTIANLYNQDALMKGTDEREGVADLFYATGCLDSEYSPMFLTGALRLTEGRHVTEGDGGIILYEGLADKYGLSLGDTLEIKNGNPDDPLVECEIAGLFEVIADGDDEQATMAKPSTLFDYKDYVFVNMDTMSAVSEPYTVSEGNGIDSVDFFVSDAAKLESIVQEVQENTSIDWNSYYLTVNDEVYERISSSLSDTGTLITTLIVVITVVSMVLIILILSMSIRSRKREMGILLAVGIAKPSVILQYVLETALIAVVAFPLAYLSSRQVAGAIGTLFGKAAENVIVTPQHFALVAVAGGILLIIAVIVSCIPALRFKPKQILSQME
;
A
#
# COMPACT_ATOMS: atom_id res chain seq x y z
N MET A 1 -48.69 -18.90 19.88
CA MET A 1 -47.61 -19.32 18.95
C MET A 1 -46.39 -18.43 19.22
N ASN A 2 -45.24 -19.02 19.54
CA ASN A 2 -44.03 -18.29 19.90
C ASN A 2 -43.56 -17.40 18.72
N LEU A 3 -43.06 -16.19 19.07
CA LEU A 3 -42.56 -15.21 18.10
C LEU A 3 -41.51 -15.83 17.14
N GLY A 4 -40.58 -16.67 17.61
CA GLY A 4 -39.57 -17.33 16.81
C GLY A 4 -40.15 -18.31 15.76
N ILE A 5 -41.17 -19.11 16.15
CA ILE A 5 -41.80 -20.04 15.20
C ILE A 5 -42.52 -19.28 14.06
N ARG A 6 -43.12 -18.12 14.39
CA ARG A 6 -43.74 -17.25 13.38
C ARG A 6 -42.73 -16.67 12.41
N ALA A 7 -41.55 -16.26 12.90
CA ALA A 7 -40.47 -15.75 12.06
C ALA A 7 -39.95 -16.82 11.08
N ILE A 8 -39.70 -18.04 11.56
CA ILE A 8 -39.22 -19.16 10.72
C ILE A 8 -40.25 -19.55 9.63
N LEU A 9 -41.54 -19.71 10.02
CA LEU A 9 -42.59 -20.04 9.07
C LEU A 9 -42.77 -18.96 7.98
N TYR A 10 -42.54 -17.70 8.34
CA TYR A 10 -42.62 -16.62 7.37
C TYR A 10 -41.45 -16.67 6.37
N ILE A 11 -40.21 -16.85 6.85
CA ILE A 11 -39.01 -16.98 6.03
C ILE A 11 -39.23 -18.10 4.98
N ALA A 12 -39.74 -19.27 5.40
CA ALA A 12 -40.02 -20.38 4.54
C ALA A 12 -41.13 -20.09 3.49
N ARG A 13 -42.21 -19.40 3.92
CA ARG A 13 -43.35 -19.12 3.04
C ARG A 13 -43.06 -18.02 2.00
N LYS A 14 -42.19 -17.09 2.26
CA LYS A 14 -41.82 -15.95 1.39
C LYS A 14 -40.38 -16.01 0.89
N TRP A 15 -39.91 -17.22 0.63
CA TRP A 15 -38.50 -17.53 0.32
C TRP A 15 -37.86 -16.63 -0.73
N LYS A 16 -38.58 -16.20 -1.81
CA LYS A 16 -38.04 -15.34 -2.87
C LYS A 16 -37.60 -13.95 -2.34
N LYS A 17 -38.38 -13.34 -1.43
CA LYS A 17 -38.04 -12.04 -0.83
C LYS A 17 -36.95 -12.17 0.23
N THR A 18 -36.97 -13.26 0.98
CA THR A 18 -35.95 -13.62 1.95
C THR A 18 -34.62 -13.84 1.25
N LEU A 19 -34.61 -14.54 0.12
CA LEU A 19 -33.43 -14.84 -0.67
C LEU A 19 -32.82 -13.58 -1.27
N LEU A 20 -33.65 -12.64 -1.74
CA LEU A 20 -33.16 -11.34 -2.22
C LEU A 20 -32.48 -10.55 -1.09
N LEU A 21 -33.09 -10.46 0.10
CA LEU A 21 -32.49 -9.80 1.25
C LEU A 21 -31.20 -10.51 1.71
N PHE A 22 -31.22 -11.84 1.70
CA PHE A 22 -30.07 -12.67 2.05
C PHE A 22 -28.86 -12.39 1.14
N PHE A 23 -29.04 -12.47 -0.18
CA PHE A 23 -27.97 -12.20 -1.13
C PHE A 23 -27.48 -10.75 -1.05
N LEU A 24 -28.38 -9.79 -0.84
CA LEU A 24 -28.00 -8.41 -0.64
C LEU A 24 -27.12 -8.24 0.61
N LEU A 25 -27.51 -8.87 1.73
CA LEU A 25 -26.72 -8.84 2.96
C LEU A 25 -25.35 -9.50 2.77
N VAL A 26 -25.30 -10.68 2.14
CA VAL A 26 -24.03 -11.35 1.82
C VAL A 26 -23.15 -10.44 1.00
N PHE A 27 -23.68 -9.86 -0.08
CA PHE A 27 -22.89 -8.97 -0.95
C PHE A 27 -22.34 -7.75 -0.23
N ILE A 28 -23.19 -7.04 0.53
CA ILE A 28 -22.80 -5.84 1.27
C ILE A 28 -21.73 -6.17 2.33
N VAL A 29 -21.99 -7.18 3.14
CA VAL A 29 -21.08 -7.56 4.23
C VAL A 29 -19.75 -8.07 3.66
N THR A 30 -19.76 -8.77 2.52
CA THR A 30 -18.54 -9.18 1.81
C THR A 30 -17.72 -7.97 1.40
N LEU A 31 -18.33 -6.95 0.78
CA LEU A 31 -17.62 -5.74 0.35
C LEU A 31 -17.04 -4.95 1.53
N VAL A 32 -17.83 -4.80 2.61
CA VAL A 32 -17.37 -4.07 3.80
C VAL A 32 -16.23 -4.82 4.49
N LEU A 33 -16.32 -6.13 4.64
CA LEU A 33 -15.24 -6.95 5.21
C LEU A 33 -13.97 -6.91 4.36
N SER A 34 -14.11 -7.02 3.03
CA SER A 34 -12.97 -6.93 2.12
C SER A 34 -12.32 -5.54 2.17
N GLY A 35 -13.12 -4.47 2.20
CA GLY A 35 -12.62 -3.11 2.30
C GLY A 35 -11.86 -2.87 3.61
N LEU A 36 -12.40 -3.31 4.75
CA LEU A 36 -11.70 -3.20 6.04
C LEU A 36 -10.38 -3.96 6.05
N ALA A 37 -10.37 -5.19 5.53
CA ALA A 37 -9.15 -5.98 5.49
C ALA A 37 -8.08 -5.36 4.57
N ILE A 38 -8.48 -4.70 3.47
CA ILE A 38 -7.56 -3.96 2.60
C ILE A 38 -7.05 -2.70 3.31
N ALA A 39 -7.91 -1.99 4.05
CA ALA A 39 -7.50 -0.82 4.82
C ALA A 39 -6.48 -1.17 5.90
N ASP A 40 -6.73 -2.25 6.65
CA ASP A 40 -5.79 -2.72 7.69
C ASP A 40 -4.46 -3.21 7.08
N ALA A 41 -4.49 -3.94 5.96
CA ALA A 41 -3.27 -4.36 5.28
C ALA A 41 -2.43 -3.17 4.79
N GLN A 42 -3.08 -2.10 4.32
CA GLN A 42 -2.40 -0.86 3.96
C GLN A 42 -1.86 -0.11 5.18
N GLU A 43 -2.58 -0.12 6.31
CA GLU A 43 -2.12 0.51 7.54
C GLU A 43 -0.91 -0.26 8.10
N GLU A 44 -0.94 -1.59 8.12
CA GLU A 44 0.16 -2.45 8.55
C GLU A 44 1.40 -2.24 7.67
N GLN A 45 1.23 -2.17 6.35
CA GLN A 45 2.33 -1.86 5.45
C GLN A 45 2.82 -0.42 5.60
N SER A 46 1.90 0.54 5.85
CA SER A 46 2.28 1.92 6.15
C SER A 46 3.08 2.02 7.45
N GLU A 47 2.75 1.21 8.47
CA GLU A 47 3.52 1.14 9.71
C GLU A 47 4.87 0.43 9.51
N GLU A 48 4.92 -0.63 8.71
CA GLU A 48 6.15 -1.30 8.33
C GLU A 48 7.07 -0.36 7.52
N LEU A 49 6.52 0.35 6.54
CA LEU A 49 7.23 1.38 5.80
C LEU A 49 7.58 2.60 6.68
N ARG A 50 6.75 2.98 7.65
CA ARG A 50 7.07 4.03 8.63
C ARG A 50 8.20 3.61 9.56
N GLY A 51 8.30 2.34 9.92
CA GLY A 51 9.42 1.80 10.68
C GLY A 51 10.73 1.81 9.89
N VAL A 52 10.68 1.62 8.58
CA VAL A 52 11.86 1.51 7.71
C VAL A 52 12.13 2.79 6.92
N THR A 53 11.09 3.52 6.53
CA THR A 53 11.17 4.79 5.76
C THR A 53 10.71 6.00 6.56
N GLY A 54 10.68 5.90 7.88
CA GLY A 54 10.48 7.00 8.79
C GLY A 54 11.36 8.19 8.43
N ALA A 55 11.26 9.28 9.15
CA ALA A 55 12.16 10.39 8.97
C ALA A 55 13.61 9.88 8.89
N SER A 56 14.34 10.35 7.90
CA SER A 56 15.70 9.91 7.65
C SER A 56 16.63 11.10 7.53
N PHE A 57 17.90 10.87 7.73
CA PHE A 57 18.94 11.79 7.38
C PHE A 57 20.02 11.08 6.59
N THR A 58 20.63 11.79 5.67
CA THR A 58 21.70 11.26 4.82
C THR A 58 23.03 11.88 5.21
N VAL A 59 24.03 11.06 5.42
CA VAL A 59 25.41 11.47 5.50
C VAL A 59 26.06 11.29 4.15
N ASN A 60 26.53 12.37 3.57
CA ASN A 60 27.13 12.39 2.24
C ASN A 60 28.61 12.68 2.32
N ALA A 61 29.41 12.00 1.53
CA ALA A 61 30.79 12.35 1.30
C ALA A 61 30.88 13.72 0.61
N ASN A 62 31.75 14.60 1.11
CA ASN A 62 31.91 15.93 0.53
C ASN A 62 32.81 15.88 -0.69
N ASN A 63 32.21 15.73 -1.86
CA ASN A 63 32.89 15.59 -3.15
C ASN A 63 33.58 16.88 -3.66
N GLY A 64 33.65 17.93 -2.84
CA GLY A 64 34.19 19.22 -3.27
C GLY A 64 35.70 19.30 -3.30
N TYR A 65 36.46 18.65 -2.38
CA TYR A 65 37.90 18.79 -2.27
C TYR A 65 38.66 17.58 -1.71
N THR A 66 38.01 16.63 -1.06
CA THR A 66 38.62 15.38 -0.58
C THR A 66 37.58 14.27 -0.75
N LEU A 67 37.84 13.36 -1.70
CA LEU A 67 37.05 12.16 -1.90
C LEU A 67 37.31 11.20 -0.73
N GLN A 68 36.66 11.43 0.40
CA GLN A 68 36.67 10.48 1.51
C GLN A 68 35.29 9.81 1.53
N PRO A 69 35.20 8.52 1.22
CA PRO A 69 33.96 7.77 1.30
C PRO A 69 33.50 7.70 2.76
N VAL A 70 32.19 7.48 2.95
CA VAL A 70 31.68 7.17 4.27
C VAL A 70 32.25 5.81 4.70
N THR A 71 32.80 5.76 5.92
CA THR A 71 33.46 4.55 6.43
C THR A 71 32.51 3.66 7.21
N GLU A 72 32.80 2.36 7.23
CA GLU A 72 32.03 1.40 8.04
C GLU A 72 32.03 1.76 9.52
N GLU A 73 33.18 2.26 10.05
CA GLU A 73 33.30 2.72 11.45
C GLU A 73 32.31 3.85 11.76
N MET A 74 32.15 4.80 10.84
CA MET A 74 31.17 5.89 10.97
C MET A 74 29.73 5.36 10.93
N ILE A 75 29.44 4.40 10.05
CA ILE A 75 28.12 3.78 9.95
C ILE A 75 27.79 3.07 11.28
N GLU A 76 28.72 2.31 11.83
CA GLU A 76 28.55 1.64 13.12
C GLU A 76 28.34 2.63 14.27
N GLU A 77 29.11 3.72 14.32
CA GLU A 77 28.96 4.76 15.35
C GLU A 77 27.59 5.43 15.29
N ILE A 78 27.10 5.79 14.09
CA ILE A 78 25.80 6.44 13.93
C ILE A 78 24.66 5.46 14.20
N THR A 79 24.78 4.22 13.74
CA THR A 79 23.75 3.19 13.97
C THR A 79 23.64 2.82 15.46
N ALA A 80 24.68 3.02 16.27
CA ALA A 80 24.64 2.78 17.70
C ALA A 80 23.85 3.85 18.50
N ILE A 81 23.48 4.97 17.88
CA ILE A 81 22.68 6.02 18.50
C ILE A 81 21.23 5.53 18.70
N ASP A 82 20.69 5.76 19.91
CA ASP A 82 19.33 5.34 20.24
C ASP A 82 18.30 6.06 19.37
N GLY A 83 17.48 5.27 18.66
CA GLY A 83 16.48 5.78 17.73
C GLY A 83 16.88 5.70 16.26
N VAL A 84 18.12 5.35 15.92
CA VAL A 84 18.50 4.93 14.57
C VAL A 84 18.18 3.45 14.42
N GLU A 85 17.33 3.11 13.47
CA GLU A 85 16.76 1.76 13.33
C GLU A 85 17.46 0.94 12.24
N SER A 86 17.74 1.59 11.11
CA SER A 86 18.39 0.96 9.97
C SER A 86 19.14 1.98 9.12
N TYR A 87 19.87 1.51 8.14
CA TYR A 87 20.56 2.35 7.16
C TYR A 87 20.57 1.69 5.78
N ASN A 88 20.73 2.51 4.74
CA ASN A 88 20.98 2.07 3.38
C ASN A 88 22.19 2.83 2.83
N THR A 89 23.10 2.12 2.18
CA THR A 89 24.28 2.73 1.57
C THR A 89 24.05 3.00 0.10
N SER A 90 24.70 4.01 -0.44
CA SER A 90 24.71 4.28 -1.86
C SER A 90 26.12 4.59 -2.34
N GLN A 91 26.52 3.92 -3.41
CA GLN A 91 27.74 4.20 -4.17
C GLN A 91 27.35 4.45 -5.63
N TYR A 92 27.96 5.44 -6.26
CA TYR A 92 27.63 5.87 -7.59
C TYR A 92 28.81 5.76 -8.52
N THR A 93 28.54 5.30 -9.76
CA THR A 93 29.54 5.34 -10.82
C THR A 93 28.89 5.52 -12.18
N ILE A 94 29.66 6.04 -13.13
CA ILE A 94 29.25 6.05 -14.55
C ILE A 94 29.68 4.73 -15.16
N ALA A 95 28.73 4.02 -15.76
CA ALA A 95 28.95 2.68 -16.28
C ALA A 95 28.51 2.54 -17.74
N ASN A 96 29.08 1.56 -18.41
CA ASN A 96 28.61 1.04 -19.69
C ASN A 96 27.93 -0.31 -19.48
N LEU A 97 26.84 -0.53 -20.19
CA LEU A 97 26.15 -1.81 -20.23
C LEU A 97 26.37 -2.50 -21.57
N TYR A 98 26.50 -3.80 -21.52
CA TYR A 98 26.68 -4.65 -22.70
C TYR A 98 25.67 -5.80 -22.71
N ASN A 99 25.12 -6.06 -23.89
CA ASN A 99 24.30 -7.24 -24.14
C ASN A 99 25.05 -8.10 -25.19
N GLN A 100 25.51 -9.28 -24.79
CA GLN A 100 26.27 -10.19 -25.68
C GLN A 100 27.43 -9.46 -26.42
N ASP A 101 28.33 -8.85 -25.68
CA ASP A 101 29.46 -8.03 -26.16
C ASP A 101 29.06 -6.73 -26.92
N ALA A 102 27.78 -6.47 -27.13
CA ALA A 102 27.31 -5.25 -27.80
C ALA A 102 27.06 -4.13 -26.81
N LEU A 103 27.73 -2.99 -26.98
CA LEU A 103 27.51 -1.79 -26.17
C LEU A 103 26.08 -1.28 -26.31
N MET A 104 25.40 -1.17 -25.18
CA MET A 104 24.03 -0.65 -25.12
C MET A 104 24.02 0.88 -25.13
N LYS A 105 22.96 1.45 -25.65
CA LYS A 105 22.68 2.89 -25.61
C LYS A 105 21.44 3.16 -24.82
N GLY A 106 21.54 4.09 -23.89
CA GLY A 106 20.44 4.57 -23.08
C GLY A 106 19.38 5.34 -23.87
N THR A 107 18.66 6.18 -23.18
CA THR A 107 17.60 7.00 -23.77
C THR A 107 18.08 8.37 -24.17
N ASP A 108 19.22 8.82 -23.68
CA ASP A 108 19.85 10.08 -24.03
C ASP A 108 20.54 9.97 -25.41
N GLU A 109 20.20 10.87 -26.32
CA GLU A 109 20.77 10.93 -27.67
C GLU A 109 21.99 11.87 -27.78
N ARG A 110 22.39 12.51 -26.67
CA ARG A 110 23.54 13.43 -26.68
C ARG A 110 24.83 12.68 -26.97
N GLU A 111 25.64 13.24 -27.87
CA GLU A 111 26.94 12.67 -28.21
C GLU A 111 27.86 12.62 -26.97
N GLY A 112 28.43 11.44 -26.68
CA GLY A 112 29.30 11.20 -25.52
C GLY A 112 28.56 10.85 -24.23
N VAL A 113 27.22 10.81 -24.22
CA VAL A 113 26.42 10.40 -23.07
C VAL A 113 25.52 9.21 -23.41
N ALA A 114 25.22 9.01 -24.67
CA ALA A 114 24.24 8.03 -25.14
C ALA A 114 24.54 6.57 -24.74
N ASP A 115 25.78 6.23 -24.45
CA ASP A 115 26.26 4.90 -24.05
C ASP A 115 26.63 4.81 -22.57
N LEU A 116 26.33 5.87 -21.81
CA LEU A 116 26.61 5.95 -20.39
C LEU A 116 25.33 5.77 -19.57
N PHE A 117 25.46 5.01 -18.49
CA PHE A 117 24.43 4.79 -17.49
C PHE A 117 24.95 5.23 -16.13
N TYR A 118 24.04 5.67 -15.27
CA TYR A 118 24.38 6.02 -13.90
C TYR A 118 24.06 4.83 -12.99
N ALA A 119 25.11 4.07 -12.65
CA ALA A 119 24.98 2.92 -11.79
C ALA A 119 24.92 3.35 -10.32
N THR A 120 23.93 2.84 -9.61
CA THR A 120 23.72 3.03 -8.17
C THR A 120 23.86 1.68 -7.48
N GLY A 121 24.91 1.50 -6.70
CA GLY A 121 25.06 0.38 -5.78
C GLY A 121 24.42 0.70 -4.44
N CYS A 122 23.63 -0.22 -3.89
CA CYS A 122 22.94 -0.03 -2.62
C CYS A 122 22.81 -1.36 -1.86
N LEU A 123 22.60 -1.30 -0.54
CA LEU A 123 22.28 -2.49 0.26
C LEU A 123 20.93 -3.06 -0.11
N ASP A 124 19.93 -2.17 -0.26
CA ASP A 124 18.61 -2.51 -0.73
C ASP A 124 18.09 -1.39 -1.63
N SER A 125 17.78 -1.72 -2.89
CA SER A 125 17.29 -0.74 -3.85
C SER A 125 15.88 -0.22 -3.53
N GLU A 126 15.08 -0.95 -2.74
CA GLU A 126 13.77 -0.48 -2.30
C GLU A 126 13.88 0.79 -1.45
N TYR A 127 14.97 0.90 -0.69
CA TYR A 127 15.26 2.07 0.15
C TYR A 127 16.08 3.15 -0.55
N SER A 128 16.29 3.05 -1.84
CA SER A 128 16.87 4.16 -2.61
C SER A 128 15.90 5.35 -2.65
N PRO A 129 16.38 6.60 -2.45
CA PRO A 129 15.54 7.79 -2.49
C PRO A 129 14.63 7.90 -3.72
N MET A 130 15.08 7.40 -4.86
CA MET A 130 14.29 7.42 -6.11
C MET A 130 13.06 6.51 -6.08
N PHE A 131 13.14 5.36 -5.41
CA PHE A 131 11.99 4.48 -5.19
C PHE A 131 11.15 4.96 -4.02
N LEU A 132 11.76 5.41 -2.92
CA LEU A 132 11.05 5.92 -1.74
C LEU A 132 10.18 7.14 -2.04
N THR A 133 10.67 8.07 -2.85
CA THR A 133 9.90 9.26 -3.27
C THR A 133 8.81 8.93 -4.29
N GLY A 134 8.78 7.70 -4.83
CA GLY A 134 7.88 7.31 -5.90
C GLY A 134 8.23 7.91 -7.26
N ALA A 135 9.43 8.47 -7.43
CA ALA A 135 9.93 8.91 -8.74
C ALA A 135 10.08 7.71 -9.69
N LEU A 136 10.47 6.58 -9.13
CA LEU A 136 10.54 5.29 -9.82
C LEU A 136 9.59 4.28 -9.18
N ARG A 137 9.08 3.35 -9.96
CA ARG A 137 8.25 2.24 -9.50
C ARG A 137 8.71 0.93 -10.14
N LEU A 138 8.96 -0.08 -9.33
CA LEU A 138 9.24 -1.43 -9.81
C LEU A 138 7.97 -1.99 -10.46
N THR A 139 8.06 -2.40 -11.73
CA THR A 139 6.93 -2.95 -12.51
C THR A 139 6.95 -4.46 -12.56
N GLU A 140 8.15 -5.05 -12.66
CA GLU A 140 8.33 -6.49 -12.72
C GLU A 140 9.57 -6.92 -11.93
N GLY A 141 9.57 -8.16 -11.44
CA GLY A 141 10.71 -8.74 -10.74
C GLY A 141 10.79 -8.34 -9.27
N ARG A 142 12.00 -8.12 -8.76
CA ARG A 142 12.31 -7.82 -7.36
C ARG A 142 13.37 -6.73 -7.23
N HIS A 143 13.41 -6.08 -6.07
CA HIS A 143 14.52 -5.21 -5.70
C HIS A 143 15.81 -6.02 -5.51
N VAL A 144 16.96 -5.39 -5.74
CA VAL A 144 18.27 -5.98 -5.42
C VAL A 144 18.60 -5.70 -3.95
N THR A 145 19.17 -6.70 -3.30
CA THR A 145 19.54 -6.66 -1.88
C THR A 145 20.97 -7.18 -1.72
N GLU A 146 21.50 -7.11 -0.51
CA GLU A 146 22.82 -7.65 -0.18
C GLU A 146 22.92 -9.14 -0.59
N GLY A 147 24.02 -9.51 -1.24
CA GLY A 147 24.24 -10.89 -1.76
C GLY A 147 23.47 -11.24 -3.04
N ASP A 148 22.73 -10.30 -3.62
CA ASP A 148 21.99 -10.48 -4.86
C ASP A 148 22.74 -9.84 -6.04
N GLY A 149 23.37 -10.62 -6.91
CA GLY A 149 24.13 -10.15 -8.08
C GLY A 149 23.28 -9.58 -9.23
N GLY A 150 22.01 -9.22 -8.96
CA GLY A 150 21.08 -8.73 -9.98
C GLY A 150 21.25 -7.26 -10.32
N ILE A 151 20.63 -6.87 -11.43
CA ILE A 151 20.51 -5.49 -11.90
C ILE A 151 19.05 -5.13 -12.13
N ILE A 152 18.68 -3.90 -11.78
CA ILE A 152 17.36 -3.32 -12.09
C ILE A 152 17.56 -2.22 -13.12
N LEU A 153 16.74 -2.22 -14.16
CA LEU A 153 16.82 -1.25 -15.25
C LEU A 153 15.45 -0.78 -15.71
N TYR A 154 15.43 0.31 -16.48
CA TYR A 154 14.22 0.88 -17.03
C TYR A 154 13.54 -0.10 -18.01
N GLU A 155 12.22 -0.33 -17.85
CA GLU A 155 11.45 -1.26 -18.69
C GLU A 155 11.53 -0.94 -20.19
N GLY A 156 11.47 0.36 -20.57
CA GLY A 156 11.60 0.76 -21.97
C GLY A 156 12.98 0.51 -22.56
N LEU A 157 14.04 0.41 -21.73
CA LEU A 157 15.36 -0.03 -22.17
C LEU A 157 15.36 -1.54 -22.40
N ALA A 158 14.74 -2.32 -21.52
CA ALA A 158 14.57 -3.76 -21.70
C ALA A 158 13.80 -4.08 -22.99
N ASP A 159 12.69 -3.41 -23.24
CA ASP A 159 11.91 -3.54 -24.46
C ASP A 159 12.72 -3.21 -25.70
N LYS A 160 13.51 -2.12 -25.69
CA LYS A 160 14.35 -1.68 -26.79
C LYS A 160 15.35 -2.75 -27.23
N TYR A 161 15.87 -3.54 -26.29
CA TYR A 161 16.88 -4.58 -26.54
C TYR A 161 16.30 -6.00 -26.50
N GLY A 162 15.01 -6.17 -26.29
CA GLY A 162 14.33 -7.46 -26.22
C GLY A 162 14.76 -8.30 -25.02
N LEU A 163 15.03 -7.65 -23.89
CA LEU A 163 15.49 -8.24 -22.65
C LEU A 163 14.30 -8.54 -21.72
N SER A 164 14.45 -9.57 -20.90
CA SER A 164 13.45 -10.02 -19.93
C SER A 164 14.10 -10.34 -18.59
N LEU A 165 13.27 -10.46 -17.55
CA LEU A 165 13.76 -10.94 -16.24
C LEU A 165 14.51 -12.26 -16.38
N GLY A 166 15.66 -12.36 -15.71
CA GLY A 166 16.54 -13.51 -15.74
C GLY A 166 17.56 -13.51 -16.91
N ASP A 167 17.47 -12.58 -17.87
CA ASP A 167 18.52 -12.42 -18.87
C ASP A 167 19.77 -11.81 -18.22
N THR A 168 20.94 -12.13 -18.78
CA THR A 168 22.24 -11.66 -18.29
C THR A 168 22.72 -10.45 -19.08
N LEU A 169 23.16 -9.43 -18.36
CA LEU A 169 23.86 -8.25 -18.87
C LEU A 169 25.27 -8.19 -18.28
N GLU A 170 26.14 -7.46 -18.96
CA GLU A 170 27.46 -7.13 -18.43
C GLU A 170 27.55 -5.63 -18.17
N ILE A 171 28.09 -5.28 -17.01
CA ILE A 171 28.33 -3.90 -16.59
C ILE A 171 29.81 -3.68 -16.34
N LYS A 172 30.31 -2.52 -16.71
CA LYS A 172 31.68 -2.09 -16.32
C LYS A 172 31.71 -0.57 -16.09
N ASN A 173 32.70 -0.10 -15.36
CA ASN A 173 33.01 1.32 -15.26
C ASN A 173 33.44 1.87 -16.64
N GLY A 174 33.38 3.17 -16.84
CA GLY A 174 33.46 3.83 -18.15
C GLY A 174 34.78 3.67 -18.91
N ASN A 175 35.84 3.02 -18.36
CA ASN A 175 37.09 2.82 -19.09
C ASN A 175 37.07 1.53 -19.94
N PRO A 176 37.67 1.57 -21.14
CA PRO A 176 37.72 0.42 -22.04
C PRO A 176 38.39 -0.83 -21.46
N ASP A 177 39.40 -0.64 -20.61
CA ASP A 177 40.22 -1.70 -20.05
C ASP A 177 39.66 -2.32 -18.75
N ASP A 178 38.55 -1.78 -18.20
CA ASP A 178 37.94 -2.28 -16.99
C ASP A 178 37.27 -3.65 -17.19
N PRO A 179 37.23 -4.49 -16.16
CA PRO A 179 36.60 -5.79 -16.24
C PRO A 179 35.10 -5.68 -16.43
N LEU A 180 34.53 -6.61 -17.21
CA LEU A 180 33.08 -6.78 -17.31
C LEU A 180 32.59 -7.62 -16.12
N VAL A 181 31.51 -7.19 -15.49
CA VAL A 181 30.85 -7.88 -14.41
C VAL A 181 29.49 -8.35 -14.91
N GLU A 182 29.24 -9.65 -14.83
CA GLU A 182 27.93 -10.22 -15.22
C GLU A 182 26.86 -9.97 -14.15
N CYS A 183 25.67 -9.57 -14.59
CA CYS A 183 24.50 -9.33 -13.75
C CYS A 183 23.25 -9.94 -14.38
N GLU A 184 22.44 -10.62 -13.60
CA GLU A 184 21.10 -11.08 -13.99
C GLU A 184 20.08 -9.94 -13.85
N ILE A 185 19.19 -9.76 -14.80
CA ILE A 185 18.11 -8.78 -14.70
C ILE A 185 17.13 -9.25 -13.62
N ALA A 186 17.21 -8.63 -12.44
CA ALA A 186 16.39 -8.96 -11.28
C ALA A 186 15.05 -8.21 -11.26
N GLY A 187 15.00 -7.00 -11.85
CA GLY A 187 13.80 -6.20 -11.87
C GLY A 187 13.78 -5.16 -13.00
N LEU A 188 12.58 -4.71 -13.29
CA LEU A 188 12.30 -3.64 -14.23
C LEU A 188 11.53 -2.53 -13.54
N PHE A 189 11.84 -1.27 -13.87
CA PHE A 189 11.12 -0.13 -13.31
C PHE A 189 10.56 0.79 -14.39
N GLU A 190 9.50 1.51 -14.04
CA GLU A 190 8.99 2.64 -14.80
C GLU A 190 9.30 3.97 -14.09
N VAL A 191 9.34 5.04 -14.88
CA VAL A 191 9.52 6.40 -14.39
C VAL A 191 8.14 7.03 -14.21
N ILE A 192 7.82 7.42 -12.97
CA ILE A 192 6.56 8.08 -12.61
C ILE A 192 6.74 9.60 -12.54
N ALA A 193 7.95 10.06 -12.17
CA ALA A 193 8.24 11.47 -12.03
C ALA A 193 8.03 12.24 -13.34
N ASP A 194 7.21 13.29 -13.28
CA ASP A 194 7.10 14.23 -14.40
C ASP A 194 8.34 15.13 -14.43
N GLY A 195 8.88 15.41 -15.61
CA GLY A 195 10.13 16.15 -15.78
C GLY A 195 10.18 17.55 -15.12
N ASP A 196 9.02 18.11 -14.77
CA ASP A 196 8.85 19.39 -14.08
C ASP A 196 8.69 19.25 -12.54
N ASP A 197 8.73 18.02 -11.98
CA ASP A 197 8.62 17.81 -10.55
C ASP A 197 9.95 18.14 -9.86
N GLU A 198 10.01 19.33 -9.24
CA GLU A 198 11.20 19.86 -8.57
C GLU A 198 11.72 18.91 -7.46
N GLN A 199 10.82 18.24 -6.76
CA GLN A 199 11.15 17.32 -5.67
C GLN A 199 11.66 15.98 -6.19
N ALA A 200 11.10 15.48 -7.30
CA ALA A 200 11.65 14.30 -7.96
C ALA A 200 13.08 14.55 -8.44
N THR A 201 13.38 15.78 -8.87
CA THR A 201 14.73 16.17 -9.27
C THR A 201 15.71 16.14 -8.09
N MET A 202 15.27 16.41 -6.86
CA MET A 202 16.11 16.32 -5.65
C MET A 202 16.50 14.90 -5.26
N ALA A 203 15.70 13.91 -5.62
CA ALA A 203 16.02 12.50 -5.37
C ALA A 203 17.13 11.95 -6.28
N LYS A 204 17.51 12.68 -7.34
CA LYS A 204 18.59 12.26 -8.26
C LYS A 204 19.97 12.60 -7.70
N PRO A 205 20.86 11.62 -7.61
CA PRO A 205 22.29 11.88 -7.31
C PRO A 205 22.98 12.72 -8.39
N SER A 206 22.52 12.67 -9.63
CA SER A 206 23.08 13.43 -10.74
C SER A 206 21.97 14.01 -11.63
N THR A 207 22.08 15.31 -11.93
CA THR A 207 21.18 15.99 -12.89
C THR A 207 21.59 15.77 -14.36
N LEU A 208 22.75 15.15 -14.61
CA LEU A 208 23.24 14.91 -15.96
C LEU A 208 22.51 13.78 -16.68
N PHE A 209 21.98 12.83 -15.92
CA PHE A 209 21.30 11.63 -16.44
C PHE A 209 19.78 11.76 -16.32
N ASP A 210 19.05 11.21 -17.29
CA ASP A 210 17.61 10.99 -17.15
C ASP A 210 17.36 9.83 -16.18
N TYR A 211 16.21 9.77 -15.53
CA TYR A 211 15.82 8.64 -14.68
C TYR A 211 15.87 7.29 -15.40
N LYS A 212 15.60 7.28 -16.70
CA LYS A 212 15.61 6.09 -17.56
C LYS A 212 17.00 5.50 -17.79
N ASP A 213 18.05 6.27 -17.52
CA ASP A 213 19.44 5.87 -17.70
C ASP A 213 20.12 5.51 -16.37
N TYR A 214 19.32 5.43 -15.27
CA TYR A 214 19.78 4.86 -14.00
C TYR A 214 19.65 3.34 -14.02
N VAL A 215 20.61 2.68 -13.37
CA VAL A 215 20.56 1.24 -13.09
C VAL A 215 20.93 1.00 -11.63
N PHE A 216 20.31 0.00 -11.02
CA PHE A 216 20.55 -0.33 -9.62
C PHE A 216 21.17 -1.70 -9.51
N VAL A 217 22.23 -1.81 -8.73
CA VAL A 217 22.92 -3.06 -8.43
C VAL A 217 23.16 -3.15 -6.92
N ASN A 218 23.46 -4.34 -6.41
CA ASN A 218 23.87 -4.46 -5.02
C ASN A 218 25.32 -3.99 -4.79
N MET A 219 25.72 -3.85 -3.52
CA MET A 219 27.06 -3.37 -3.17
C MET A 219 28.18 -4.32 -3.61
N ASP A 220 27.92 -5.63 -3.64
CA ASP A 220 28.92 -6.60 -4.11
C ASP A 220 29.24 -6.39 -5.59
N THR A 221 28.21 -6.24 -6.42
CA THR A 221 28.37 -5.93 -7.85
C THR A 221 29.04 -4.57 -8.05
N MET A 222 28.62 -3.55 -7.30
CA MET A 222 29.23 -2.22 -7.37
C MET A 222 30.71 -2.26 -6.96
N SER A 223 31.05 -3.00 -5.93
CA SER A 223 32.44 -3.20 -5.51
C SER A 223 33.28 -3.86 -6.60
N ALA A 224 32.74 -4.89 -7.25
CA ALA A 224 33.43 -5.57 -8.36
C ALA A 224 33.65 -4.64 -9.56
N VAL A 225 32.67 -3.80 -9.91
CA VAL A 225 32.77 -2.79 -10.98
C VAL A 225 33.79 -1.70 -10.61
N SER A 226 33.91 -1.36 -9.34
CA SER A 226 34.78 -0.31 -8.84
C SER A 226 36.16 -0.79 -8.39
N GLU A 227 36.41 -2.13 -8.33
CA GLU A 227 37.67 -2.72 -7.84
C GLU A 227 38.96 -2.12 -8.47
N PRO A 228 38.98 -1.76 -9.78
CA PRO A 228 40.15 -1.11 -10.37
C PRO A 228 40.50 0.25 -9.80
N TYR A 229 39.62 0.87 -9.03
CA TYR A 229 39.78 2.23 -8.57
C TYR A 229 40.10 2.27 -7.07
N THR A 230 40.89 3.27 -6.69
CA THR A 230 41.23 3.56 -5.29
C THR A 230 40.22 4.56 -4.70
N VAL A 231 40.20 4.69 -3.38
CA VAL A 231 39.38 5.70 -2.66
C VAL A 231 39.66 7.12 -3.20
N SER A 232 40.92 7.44 -3.53
CA SER A 232 41.28 8.73 -4.11
C SER A 232 40.76 8.95 -5.55
N GLU A 233 40.32 7.89 -6.21
CA GLU A 233 39.70 7.89 -7.54
C GLU A 233 38.18 7.75 -7.47
N GLY A 234 37.59 7.82 -6.26
CA GLY A 234 36.14 7.77 -6.06
C GLY A 234 35.55 6.40 -5.76
N ASN A 235 36.40 5.42 -5.38
CA ASN A 235 35.88 4.12 -4.95
C ASN A 235 35.47 4.18 -3.46
N GLY A 236 34.23 3.85 -3.15
CA GLY A 236 33.69 3.75 -1.80
C GLY A 236 32.26 4.25 -1.68
N ILE A 237 31.73 4.23 -0.48
CA ILE A 237 30.36 4.66 -0.19
C ILE A 237 30.27 6.18 -0.29
N ASP A 238 29.43 6.67 -1.20
CA ASP A 238 29.21 8.10 -1.44
C ASP A 238 28.22 8.71 -0.44
N SER A 239 27.21 7.96 -0.06
CA SER A 239 26.20 8.40 0.90
C SER A 239 25.59 7.25 1.68
N VAL A 240 25.09 7.56 2.87
CA VAL A 240 24.36 6.62 3.73
C VAL A 240 23.11 7.31 4.23
N ASP A 241 21.96 6.71 3.96
CA ASP A 241 20.67 7.09 4.48
C ASP A 241 20.41 6.36 5.80
N PHE A 242 20.25 7.09 6.89
CA PHE A 242 19.90 6.55 8.21
C PHE A 242 18.43 6.78 8.50
N PHE A 243 17.71 5.72 8.81
CA PHE A 243 16.29 5.75 9.11
C PHE A 243 16.07 5.74 10.62
N VAL A 244 15.17 6.61 11.09
CA VAL A 244 14.88 6.72 12.52
C VAL A 244 13.49 6.13 12.84
N SER A 245 13.39 5.48 14.00
CA SER A 245 12.16 4.84 14.47
C SER A 245 11.03 5.83 14.80
N ASP A 246 11.38 7.08 15.11
CA ASP A 246 10.43 8.11 15.53
C ASP A 246 10.80 9.45 14.88
N ALA A 247 9.98 9.90 13.93
CA ALA A 247 10.18 11.16 13.24
C ALA A 247 10.27 12.37 14.19
N ALA A 248 9.60 12.32 15.34
CA ALA A 248 9.67 13.40 16.34
C ALA A 248 11.05 13.53 17.00
N LYS A 249 11.86 12.48 16.93
CA LYS A 249 13.22 12.47 17.47
C LYS A 249 14.29 12.81 16.44
N LEU A 250 13.94 12.92 15.16
CA LEU A 250 14.91 13.13 14.07
C LEU A 250 15.84 14.33 14.36
N GLU A 251 15.29 15.46 14.71
CA GLU A 251 16.09 16.68 14.97
C GLU A 251 17.08 16.47 16.12
N SER A 252 16.66 15.79 17.19
CA SER A 252 17.53 15.49 18.33
C SER A 252 18.63 14.47 17.99
N ILE A 253 18.30 13.46 17.18
CA ILE A 253 19.26 12.45 16.70
C ILE A 253 20.27 13.10 15.77
N VAL A 254 19.81 13.93 14.83
CA VAL A 254 20.69 14.70 13.93
C VAL A 254 21.65 15.60 14.70
N GLN A 255 21.16 16.27 15.74
CA GLN A 255 22.01 17.08 16.60
C GLN A 255 23.07 16.23 17.32
N GLU A 256 22.69 15.06 17.85
CA GLU A 256 23.61 14.14 18.51
C GLU A 256 24.69 13.63 17.54
N VAL A 257 24.30 13.29 16.30
CA VAL A 257 25.23 12.90 15.22
C VAL A 257 26.20 14.02 14.91
N GLN A 258 25.72 15.29 14.78
CA GLN A 258 26.56 16.43 14.46
C GLN A 258 27.50 16.84 15.60
N GLU A 259 27.12 16.58 16.84
CA GLU A 259 27.96 16.81 18.02
C GLU A 259 29.01 15.69 18.21
N ASN A 260 28.93 14.60 17.44
CA ASN A 260 29.94 13.53 17.49
C ASN A 260 31.31 14.04 17.00
N THR A 261 32.25 14.08 17.89
CA THR A 261 33.61 14.65 17.67
C THR A 261 34.56 13.69 16.98
N SER A 262 34.18 12.41 16.79
CA SER A 262 34.96 11.42 16.02
C SER A 262 34.84 11.62 14.52
N ILE A 263 33.78 12.30 14.08
CA ILE A 263 33.49 12.54 12.67
C ILE A 263 34.04 13.88 12.22
N ASP A 264 34.87 13.90 11.16
CA ASP A 264 35.35 15.13 10.55
C ASP A 264 34.33 15.75 9.61
N TRP A 265 33.40 16.52 10.12
CA TRP A 265 32.34 17.19 9.36
C TRP A 265 32.83 18.17 8.26
N ASN A 266 34.14 18.40 8.11
CA ASN A 266 34.68 19.10 6.93
C ASN A 266 34.69 18.18 5.68
N SER A 267 34.78 16.87 5.91
CA SER A 267 34.84 15.87 4.85
C SER A 267 33.46 15.32 4.48
N TYR A 268 32.42 15.58 5.29
CA TYR A 268 31.08 15.09 5.13
C TYR A 268 30.07 16.20 5.31
N TYR A 269 28.87 16.01 4.77
CA TYR A 269 27.73 16.86 5.08
C TYR A 269 26.48 16.03 5.35
N LEU A 270 25.63 16.53 6.21
CA LEU A 270 24.41 15.88 6.62
C LEU A 270 23.21 16.60 6.00
N THR A 271 22.32 15.83 5.38
CA THR A 271 21.05 16.32 4.84
C THR A 271 19.90 15.64 5.58
N VAL A 272 18.91 16.40 6.02
CA VAL A 272 17.71 15.87 6.66
C VAL A 272 16.65 15.70 5.61
N ASN A 273 16.04 14.53 5.55
CA ASN A 273 15.06 14.16 4.52
C ASN A 273 13.63 14.20 5.07
N ASP A 274 13.19 15.36 5.56
CA ASP A 274 11.83 15.57 6.04
C ASP A 274 10.79 15.46 4.90
N GLU A 275 11.16 15.91 3.70
CA GLU A 275 10.28 15.93 2.54
C GLU A 275 9.93 14.53 2.03
N VAL A 276 10.86 13.58 2.12
CA VAL A 276 10.63 12.17 1.78
C VAL A 276 9.57 11.58 2.71
N TYR A 277 9.70 11.84 4.01
CA TYR A 277 8.71 11.43 5.00
C TYR A 277 7.33 12.04 4.73
N GLU A 278 7.25 13.35 4.47
CA GLU A 278 5.98 14.02 4.19
C GLU A 278 5.31 13.48 2.93
N ARG A 279 6.06 13.15 1.88
CA ARG A 279 5.51 12.55 0.65
C ARG A 279 5.01 11.14 0.84
N ILE A 280 5.81 10.28 1.46
CA ILE A 280 5.43 8.90 1.75
C ILE A 280 4.21 8.91 2.66
N SER A 281 4.24 9.71 3.71
CA SER A 281 3.13 9.86 4.65
C SER A 281 1.86 10.41 3.98
N SER A 282 1.98 11.40 3.09
CA SER A 282 0.83 11.95 2.36
C SER A 282 0.28 10.97 1.32
N SER A 283 1.12 10.31 0.55
CA SER A 283 0.71 9.33 -0.46
C SER A 283 0.01 8.12 0.14
N LEU A 284 0.53 7.62 1.28
CA LEU A 284 -0.09 6.52 2.03
C LEU A 284 -1.40 6.97 2.70
N SER A 285 -1.43 8.18 3.27
CA SER A 285 -2.61 8.79 3.87
C SER A 285 -3.72 8.99 2.84
N ASP A 286 -3.40 9.44 1.63
CA ASP A 286 -4.37 9.67 0.56
C ASP A 286 -5.04 8.37 0.12
N THR A 287 -4.27 7.30 -0.06
CA THR A 287 -4.83 5.98 -0.43
C THR A 287 -5.68 5.39 0.68
N GLY A 288 -5.25 5.47 1.94
CA GLY A 288 -6.02 5.07 3.12
C GLY A 288 -7.33 5.87 3.25
N THR A 289 -7.27 7.18 2.99
CA THR A 289 -8.46 8.07 2.99
C THR A 289 -9.44 7.69 1.88
N LEU A 290 -8.96 7.37 0.68
CA LEU A 290 -9.80 6.91 -0.44
C LEU A 290 -10.52 5.60 -0.09
N ILE A 291 -9.83 4.61 0.47
CA ILE A 291 -10.41 3.33 0.87
C ILE A 291 -11.45 3.53 1.98
N THR A 292 -11.11 4.29 3.02
CA THR A 292 -12.03 4.59 4.12
C THR A 292 -13.28 5.32 3.62
N THR A 293 -13.11 6.31 2.73
CA THR A 293 -14.21 7.02 2.10
C THR A 293 -15.09 6.08 1.30
N LEU A 294 -14.51 5.17 0.53
CA LEU A 294 -15.23 4.16 -0.26
C LEU A 294 -16.05 3.23 0.66
N ILE A 295 -15.48 2.75 1.76
CA ILE A 295 -16.17 1.92 2.76
C ILE A 295 -17.37 2.67 3.34
N VAL A 296 -17.20 3.94 3.71
CA VAL A 296 -18.29 4.78 4.26
C VAL A 296 -19.40 4.94 3.22
N VAL A 297 -19.06 5.28 1.97
CA VAL A 297 -20.04 5.42 0.89
C VAL A 297 -20.79 4.12 0.65
N ILE A 298 -20.10 2.99 0.55
CA ILE A 298 -20.71 1.66 0.39
C ILE A 298 -21.66 1.38 1.57
N THR A 299 -21.26 1.66 2.80
CA THR A 299 -22.07 1.42 4.00
C THR A 299 -23.33 2.27 3.98
N VAL A 300 -23.24 3.56 3.66
CA VAL A 300 -24.40 4.48 3.60
C VAL A 300 -25.36 4.07 2.48
N VAL A 301 -24.87 3.82 1.27
CA VAL A 301 -25.71 3.38 0.14
C VAL A 301 -26.39 2.06 0.46
N SER A 302 -25.66 1.13 1.06
CA SER A 302 -26.18 -0.17 1.49
C SER A 302 -27.29 -0.05 2.55
N MET A 303 -27.12 0.84 3.51
CA MET A 303 -28.14 1.10 4.52
C MET A 303 -29.44 1.61 3.89
N VAL A 304 -29.33 2.53 2.93
CA VAL A 304 -30.48 3.04 2.17
C VAL A 304 -31.18 1.91 1.42
N LEU A 305 -30.41 1.05 0.72
CA LEU A 305 -30.96 -0.09 -0.03
C LEU A 305 -31.67 -1.09 0.89
N ILE A 306 -31.09 -1.42 2.04
CA ILE A 306 -31.69 -2.32 3.04
C ILE A 306 -33.00 -1.70 3.55
N ILE A 307 -33.01 -0.42 3.90
CA ILE A 307 -34.23 0.28 4.37
C ILE A 307 -35.33 0.24 3.29
N LEU A 308 -34.99 0.48 2.03
CA LEU A 308 -35.94 0.43 0.92
C LEU A 308 -36.55 -0.98 0.74
N ILE A 309 -35.72 -2.02 0.73
CA ILE A 309 -36.16 -3.41 0.56
C ILE A 309 -37.02 -3.84 1.76
N LEU A 310 -36.60 -3.53 2.98
CA LEU A 310 -37.37 -3.81 4.18
C LEU A 310 -38.70 -3.04 4.17
N SER A 311 -38.70 -1.76 3.79
CA SER A 311 -39.91 -0.97 3.66
C SER A 311 -40.90 -1.55 2.66
N MET A 312 -40.41 -2.02 1.49
CA MET A 312 -41.25 -2.71 0.50
C MET A 312 -41.78 -4.03 1.05
N SER A 313 -40.96 -4.80 1.76
CA SER A 313 -41.37 -6.06 2.39
C SER A 313 -42.45 -5.83 3.44
N ILE A 314 -42.28 -4.84 4.31
CA ILE A 314 -43.21 -4.48 5.36
C ILE A 314 -44.52 -3.93 4.78
N ARG A 315 -44.44 -3.06 3.74
CA ARG A 315 -45.66 -2.55 3.06
C ARG A 315 -46.48 -3.67 2.45
N SER A 316 -45.89 -4.72 1.91
CA SER A 316 -46.63 -5.87 1.34
C SER A 316 -47.37 -6.69 2.41
N ARG A 317 -47.08 -6.47 3.69
CA ARG A 317 -47.66 -7.18 4.85
C ARG A 317 -48.61 -6.30 5.70
N LYS A 318 -49.07 -5.16 5.17
CA LYS A 318 -49.96 -4.24 5.90
C LYS A 318 -51.19 -4.95 6.44
N ARG A 319 -51.79 -5.88 5.68
CA ARG A 319 -52.96 -6.63 6.10
C ARG A 319 -52.66 -7.56 7.28
N GLU A 320 -51.55 -8.29 7.27
CA GLU A 320 -51.13 -9.15 8.39
C GLU A 320 -50.90 -8.33 9.66
N MET A 321 -50.22 -7.15 9.54
CA MET A 321 -50.03 -6.23 10.67
C MET A 321 -51.34 -5.67 11.22
N GLY A 322 -52.24 -5.29 10.31
CA GLY A 322 -53.56 -4.79 10.72
C GLY A 322 -54.34 -5.82 11.54
N ILE A 323 -54.32 -7.08 11.16
CA ILE A 323 -54.98 -8.19 11.90
C ILE A 323 -54.31 -8.38 13.26
N LEU A 324 -52.95 -8.37 13.34
CA LEU A 324 -52.21 -8.51 14.61
C LEU A 324 -52.51 -7.39 15.59
N LEU A 325 -52.56 -6.14 15.11
CA LEU A 325 -52.90 -4.97 15.93
C LEU A 325 -54.37 -4.99 16.36
N ALA A 326 -55.29 -5.48 15.51
CA ALA A 326 -56.72 -5.61 15.84
C ALA A 326 -56.99 -6.68 16.92
N VAL A 327 -56.18 -7.75 16.95
CA VAL A 327 -56.23 -8.79 18.00
C VAL A 327 -55.56 -8.33 19.32
N GLY A 328 -55.00 -7.10 19.34
CA GLY A 328 -54.45 -6.51 20.57
C GLY A 328 -52.93 -6.72 20.76
N ILE A 329 -52.21 -7.20 19.76
CA ILE A 329 -50.75 -7.33 19.85
C ILE A 329 -50.11 -5.93 19.85
N ALA A 330 -49.28 -5.66 20.84
CA ALA A 330 -48.60 -4.37 20.99
C ALA A 330 -47.63 -4.08 19.80
N LYS A 331 -47.56 -2.82 19.37
CA LYS A 331 -46.68 -2.35 18.30
C LYS A 331 -45.21 -2.80 18.46
N PRO A 332 -44.58 -2.74 19.66
CA PRO A 332 -43.20 -3.21 19.87
C PRO A 332 -43.04 -4.70 19.56
N SER A 333 -44.04 -5.54 19.87
CA SER A 333 -43.99 -6.97 19.57
C SER A 333 -44.01 -7.24 18.06
N VAL A 334 -44.66 -6.40 17.28
CA VAL A 334 -44.64 -6.50 15.80
C VAL A 334 -43.27 -6.08 15.26
N ILE A 335 -42.66 -5.00 15.79
CA ILE A 335 -41.30 -4.60 15.42
C ILE A 335 -40.31 -5.72 15.77
N LEU A 336 -40.39 -6.25 17.00
CA LEU A 336 -39.52 -7.33 17.45
C LEU A 336 -39.59 -8.58 16.54
N GLN A 337 -40.78 -8.89 16.02
CA GLN A 337 -40.94 -9.97 15.04
C GLN A 337 -40.13 -9.72 13.77
N TYR A 338 -40.12 -8.49 13.21
CA TYR A 338 -39.33 -8.13 12.03
C TYR A 338 -37.83 -8.13 12.32
N VAL A 339 -37.46 -7.66 13.51
CA VAL A 339 -36.05 -7.73 13.95
C VAL A 339 -35.59 -9.19 14.00
N LEU A 340 -36.39 -10.09 14.60
CA LEU A 340 -36.06 -11.51 14.67
C LEU A 340 -35.99 -12.17 13.28
N GLU A 341 -36.93 -11.84 12.37
CA GLU A 341 -36.90 -12.33 10.99
C GLU A 341 -35.60 -11.92 10.27
N THR A 342 -35.20 -10.64 10.39
CA THR A 342 -33.98 -10.11 9.79
C THR A 342 -32.71 -10.66 10.46
N ALA A 343 -32.72 -10.80 11.79
CA ALA A 343 -31.62 -11.38 12.55
C ALA A 343 -31.35 -12.85 12.16
N LEU A 344 -32.41 -13.65 11.97
CA LEU A 344 -32.27 -15.04 11.52
C LEU A 344 -31.62 -15.13 10.13
N ILE A 345 -31.94 -14.19 9.25
CA ILE A 345 -31.30 -14.10 7.93
C ILE A 345 -29.83 -13.71 8.08
N ALA A 346 -29.55 -12.71 8.92
CA ALA A 346 -28.19 -12.20 9.16
C ALA A 346 -27.27 -13.25 9.78
N VAL A 347 -27.77 -14.08 10.71
CA VAL A 347 -26.99 -15.16 11.35
C VAL A 347 -26.45 -16.17 10.32
N VAL A 348 -27.12 -16.33 9.18
CA VAL A 348 -26.65 -17.20 8.10
C VAL A 348 -25.87 -16.41 7.05
N ALA A 349 -26.28 -15.17 6.77
CA ALA A 349 -25.66 -14.34 5.74
C ALA A 349 -24.25 -13.87 6.14
N PHE A 350 -24.03 -13.48 7.39
CA PHE A 350 -22.75 -12.93 7.86
C PHE A 350 -21.60 -13.95 7.80
N PRO A 351 -21.74 -15.20 8.30
CA PRO A 351 -20.69 -16.20 8.16
C PRO A 351 -20.39 -16.54 6.70
N LEU A 352 -21.41 -16.58 5.84
CA LEU A 352 -21.20 -16.82 4.42
C LEU A 352 -20.46 -15.65 3.76
N ALA A 353 -20.80 -14.42 4.12
CA ALA A 353 -20.10 -13.23 3.67
C ALA A 353 -18.63 -13.22 4.12
N TYR A 354 -18.35 -13.66 5.35
CA TYR A 354 -16.98 -13.82 5.85
C TYR A 354 -16.17 -14.82 5.01
N LEU A 355 -16.77 -15.94 4.63
CA LEU A 355 -16.10 -16.92 3.75
C LEU A 355 -15.86 -16.36 2.34
N SER A 356 -16.82 -15.60 1.81
CA SER A 356 -16.72 -14.97 0.49
C SER A 356 -15.70 -13.83 0.50
N SER A 357 -15.63 -13.05 1.58
CA SER A 357 -14.73 -11.90 1.67
C SER A 357 -13.26 -12.28 1.59
N ARG A 358 -12.88 -13.47 2.06
CA ARG A 358 -11.51 -13.98 1.94
C ARG A 358 -11.03 -14.12 0.50
N GLN A 359 -11.94 -14.52 -0.42
CA GLN A 359 -11.61 -14.64 -1.84
C GLN A 359 -11.70 -13.30 -2.56
N VAL A 360 -12.69 -12.48 -2.19
CA VAL A 360 -12.90 -11.15 -2.81
C VAL A 360 -11.82 -10.18 -2.39
N ALA A 361 -11.38 -10.20 -1.13
CA ALA A 361 -10.32 -9.33 -0.63
C ALA A 361 -8.99 -9.55 -1.38
N GLY A 362 -8.59 -10.80 -1.60
CA GLY A 362 -7.39 -11.10 -2.40
C GLY A 362 -7.52 -10.64 -3.87
N ALA A 363 -8.69 -10.85 -4.50
CA ALA A 363 -8.92 -10.44 -5.89
C ALA A 363 -8.99 -8.90 -6.07
N ILE A 364 -9.53 -8.18 -5.08
CA ILE A 364 -9.60 -6.71 -5.11
C ILE A 364 -8.24 -6.12 -4.67
N GLY A 365 -7.58 -6.76 -3.73
CA GLY A 365 -6.28 -6.34 -3.21
C GLY A 365 -5.25 -6.16 -4.32
N THR A 366 -5.20 -7.06 -5.29
CA THR A 366 -4.29 -6.95 -6.43
C THR A 366 -4.49 -5.70 -7.29
N LEU A 367 -5.68 -5.06 -7.24
CA LEU A 367 -5.96 -3.80 -7.93
C LEU A 367 -5.36 -2.57 -7.22
N PHE A 368 -5.03 -2.71 -5.94
CA PHE A 368 -4.45 -1.64 -5.11
C PHE A 368 -2.93 -1.79 -4.91
N GLY A 369 -2.28 -2.65 -5.70
CA GLY A 369 -0.84 -2.86 -5.71
C GLY A 369 -0.40 -4.10 -4.91
N LYS A 370 0.92 -4.37 -4.92
CA LYS A 370 1.53 -5.52 -4.21
C LYS A 370 1.28 -5.51 -2.70
N ALA A 371 1.10 -4.33 -2.13
CA ALA A 371 0.73 -4.12 -0.73
C ALA A 371 -0.50 -4.90 -0.27
N ALA A 372 -1.43 -5.13 -1.17
CA ALA A 372 -2.68 -5.81 -0.87
C ALA A 372 -2.71 -7.29 -1.34
N GLU A 373 -1.61 -7.86 -1.75
CA GLU A 373 -1.54 -9.25 -2.24
C GLU A 373 -1.78 -10.28 -1.11
N ASN A 374 -1.44 -9.93 0.14
CA ASN A 374 -1.60 -10.79 1.32
C ASN A 374 -2.75 -10.36 2.24
N VAL A 375 -3.81 -9.75 1.71
CA VAL A 375 -4.94 -9.31 2.53
C VAL A 375 -5.62 -10.47 3.25
N ILE A 376 -5.52 -10.50 4.58
CA ILE A 376 -6.11 -11.52 5.43
C ILE A 376 -7.34 -10.95 6.14
N VAL A 377 -8.53 -11.46 5.80
CA VAL A 377 -9.75 -11.14 6.56
C VAL A 377 -9.71 -11.87 7.90
N THR A 378 -9.47 -11.14 8.98
CA THR A 378 -9.34 -11.70 10.34
C THR A 378 -10.70 -11.97 11.00
N PRO A 379 -10.76 -12.85 12.02
CA PRO A 379 -11.95 -12.98 12.85
C PRO A 379 -12.35 -11.71 13.61
N GLN A 380 -11.41 -10.79 13.85
CA GLN A 380 -11.67 -9.49 14.47
C GLN A 380 -12.50 -8.60 13.54
N HIS A 381 -12.16 -8.52 12.25
CA HIS A 381 -12.98 -7.83 11.23
C HIS A 381 -14.41 -8.37 11.22
N PHE A 382 -14.55 -9.71 11.25
CA PHE A 382 -15.87 -10.34 11.31
C PHE A 382 -16.65 -9.93 12.54
N ALA A 383 -16.03 -9.96 13.74
CA ALA A 383 -16.71 -9.56 14.98
C ALA A 383 -17.16 -8.10 14.95
N LEU A 384 -16.29 -7.19 14.48
CA LEU A 384 -16.60 -5.77 14.35
C LEU A 384 -17.78 -5.53 13.39
N VAL A 385 -17.73 -6.13 12.19
CA VAL A 385 -18.80 -6.00 11.19
C VAL A 385 -20.09 -6.67 11.64
N ALA A 386 -20.01 -7.80 12.35
CA ALA A 386 -21.18 -8.49 12.88
C ALA A 386 -21.91 -7.64 13.95
N VAL A 387 -21.16 -6.98 14.82
CA VAL A 387 -21.74 -6.09 15.85
C VAL A 387 -22.29 -4.80 15.21
N ALA A 388 -21.44 -4.08 14.46
CA ALA A 388 -21.84 -2.81 13.84
C ALA A 388 -22.96 -3.02 12.80
N GLY A 389 -22.84 -4.02 11.93
CA GLY A 389 -23.84 -4.39 10.94
C GLY A 389 -25.15 -4.86 11.59
N GLY A 390 -25.08 -5.61 12.69
CA GLY A 390 -26.24 -6.00 13.47
C GLY A 390 -27.01 -4.80 14.04
N ILE A 391 -26.29 -3.82 14.58
CA ILE A 391 -26.88 -2.56 15.09
C ILE A 391 -27.53 -1.79 13.93
N LEU A 392 -26.83 -1.63 12.80
CA LEU A 392 -27.35 -0.96 11.61
C LEU A 392 -28.61 -1.65 11.05
N LEU A 393 -28.63 -2.98 11.04
CA LEU A 393 -29.82 -3.75 10.63
C LEU A 393 -31.02 -3.51 11.55
N ILE A 394 -30.82 -3.47 12.87
CA ILE A 394 -31.88 -3.17 13.82
C ILE A 394 -32.43 -1.76 13.56
N ILE A 395 -31.56 -0.77 13.38
CA ILE A 395 -31.95 0.61 13.03
C ILE A 395 -32.74 0.62 11.72
N ALA A 396 -32.26 -0.08 10.68
CA ALA A 396 -32.92 -0.16 9.38
C ALA A 396 -34.34 -0.78 9.48
N VAL A 397 -34.52 -1.83 10.29
CA VAL A 397 -35.82 -2.43 10.56
C VAL A 397 -36.74 -1.44 11.26
N ILE A 398 -36.28 -0.77 12.32
CA ILE A 398 -37.07 0.22 13.08
C ILE A 398 -37.52 1.34 12.14
N VAL A 399 -36.61 1.94 11.38
CA VAL A 399 -36.89 3.02 10.42
C VAL A 399 -37.91 2.55 9.37
N SER A 400 -37.75 1.34 8.84
CA SER A 400 -38.66 0.76 7.84
C SER A 400 -40.05 0.47 8.40
N CYS A 401 -40.21 0.23 9.71
CA CYS A 401 -41.49 0.01 10.38
C CYS A 401 -42.26 1.32 10.66
N ILE A 402 -41.58 2.47 10.78
CA ILE A 402 -42.22 3.75 11.14
C ILE A 402 -43.43 4.09 10.26
N PRO A 403 -43.34 4.06 8.91
CA PRO A 403 -44.45 4.39 8.03
C PRO A 403 -45.64 3.44 8.19
N ALA A 404 -45.35 2.16 8.46
CA ALA A 404 -46.39 1.12 8.58
C ALA A 404 -47.14 1.21 9.92
N LEU A 405 -46.49 1.64 11.01
CA LEU A 405 -47.07 1.78 12.35
C LEU A 405 -47.82 3.11 12.57
N ARG A 406 -47.69 4.07 11.64
CA ARG A 406 -48.45 5.33 11.66
C ARG A 406 -49.91 5.15 11.24
N PHE A 407 -50.26 4.06 10.54
CA PHE A 407 -51.65 3.81 10.17
C PHE A 407 -52.50 3.38 11.38
N LYS A 408 -53.68 3.98 11.49
CA LYS A 408 -54.69 3.56 12.50
C LYS A 408 -55.33 2.23 12.04
N PRO A 409 -55.57 1.23 12.94
CA PRO A 409 -56.15 -0.07 12.59
C PRO A 409 -57.46 0.05 11.80
N LYS A 410 -58.26 1.07 12.13
CA LYS A 410 -59.55 1.36 11.45
C LYS A 410 -59.39 1.72 9.98
N GLN A 411 -58.27 2.40 9.59
CA GLN A 411 -57.97 2.76 8.19
C GLN A 411 -57.48 1.58 7.36
N ILE A 412 -56.83 0.60 8.00
CA ILE A 412 -56.35 -0.60 7.31
C ILE A 412 -57.51 -1.53 7.01
N LEU A 413 -58.50 -1.62 7.90
CA LEU A 413 -59.68 -2.47 7.72
C LEU A 413 -60.70 -1.87 6.73
N SER A 414 -60.86 -0.53 6.68
CA SER A 414 -61.78 0.14 5.74
C SER A 414 -61.26 0.22 4.29
N GLN A 415 -60.00 -0.07 4.01
CA GLN A 415 -59.46 -0.23 2.64
C GLN A 415 -59.58 -1.70 2.12
N MET A 416 -60.34 -2.50 2.85
CA MET A 416 -60.53 -3.92 2.55
C MET A 416 -61.91 -4.21 1.97
N GLU A 417 -62.81 -3.25 1.86
CA GLU A 417 -64.01 -3.24 1.04
C GLU A 417 -63.68 -2.59 -0.33
#